data_7382a2739c68bd1cd681b22e52d1cbd4
#
_entry.id   7382a2739c68bd1cd681b22e52d1cbd4
#
_cell.length_a   1.000
_cell.length_b   1.000
_cell.length_c   1.000
_cell.angle_alpha   90.00
_cell.angle_beta   90.00
_cell.angle_gamma   90.00
#
_symmetry.space_group_name_H-M   'P 1'
#
loop_
_entity.id
_entity.type
_entity.pdbx_description
1 polymer ?
#
loop_
_entity_poly.entity_id
_entity_poly.type
_entity_poly.pdbx_seq_one_letter_code
_entity_poly.pdbx_strand_id
1 'polypeptide(L)'
;MPRTPEQYEEIRNGKRQLIINVALELFANQGYSSTSISQIAEKANMSKGLLYNYFKSKEELLHAIISKSITGMMRMIDPNNDNIISDEEALDFFDLFFSTMKNNTVEMKNYFQLTFQPEVLKLLAEGYTTKRDSKYAEMFINFFEKRSPKNARLKILNLISTLKGFSMQYVFAPEFFSDELVDAYKEYLKNVFIRGTNE
;
A
#
# COMPACT_ATOMS: atom_id res chain seq x y z
N MET A 1 9.45 -28.07 24.76
CA MET A 1 10.19 -26.88 25.27
C MET A 1 9.26 -25.69 25.31
N PRO A 2 9.29 -24.83 26.33
CA PRO A 2 8.54 -23.57 26.30
C PRO A 2 9.05 -22.71 25.15
N ARG A 3 8.14 -21.92 24.52
CA ARG A 3 8.49 -21.02 23.43
C ARG A 3 9.29 -19.84 23.96
N THR A 4 10.21 -19.33 23.12
CA THR A 4 10.97 -18.11 23.45
C THR A 4 10.11 -16.85 23.25
N PRO A 5 10.45 -15.70 23.86
CA PRO A 5 9.75 -14.43 23.63
C PRO A 5 9.66 -14.06 22.13
N GLU A 6 10.72 -14.29 21.36
CA GLU A 6 10.77 -14.02 19.91
C GLU A 6 9.77 -14.88 19.14
N GLN A 7 9.66 -16.18 19.49
CA GLN A 7 8.67 -17.09 18.89
C GLN A 7 7.23 -16.67 19.22
N TYR A 8 6.98 -16.14 20.42
CA TYR A 8 5.67 -15.60 20.79
C TYR A 8 5.33 -14.35 19.97
N GLU A 9 6.32 -13.47 19.75
CA GLU A 9 6.13 -12.25 18.96
C GLU A 9 5.89 -12.57 17.48
N GLU A 10 6.63 -13.52 16.92
CA GLU A 10 6.43 -13.99 15.54
C GLU A 10 5.02 -14.56 15.33
N ILE A 11 4.56 -15.41 16.23
CA ILE A 11 3.19 -15.98 16.21
C ILE A 11 2.15 -14.85 16.32
N ARG A 12 2.37 -13.89 17.20
CA ARG A 12 1.48 -12.74 17.38
C ARG A 12 1.40 -11.90 16.11
N ASN A 13 2.53 -11.61 15.50
CA ASN A 13 2.63 -10.87 14.24
C ASN A 13 1.97 -11.63 13.10
N GLY A 14 2.19 -12.93 12.97
CA GLY A 14 1.51 -13.78 11.98
C GLY A 14 -0.01 -13.74 12.12
N LYS A 15 -0.52 -13.87 13.35
CA LYS A 15 -1.97 -13.76 13.61
C LYS A 15 -2.52 -12.37 13.30
N ARG A 16 -1.77 -11.31 13.62
CA ARG A 16 -2.15 -9.95 13.31
C ARG A 16 -2.27 -9.74 11.80
N GLN A 17 -1.32 -10.27 11.01
CA GLN A 17 -1.37 -10.21 9.53
C GLN A 17 -2.55 -11.00 8.97
N LEU A 18 -2.84 -12.19 9.52
CA LEU A 18 -4.02 -12.98 9.13
C LEU A 18 -5.30 -12.17 9.30
N ILE A 19 -5.49 -11.51 10.46
CA ILE A 19 -6.68 -10.69 10.73
C ILE A 19 -6.78 -9.54 9.72
N ILE A 20 -5.68 -8.84 9.44
CA ILE A 20 -5.62 -7.74 8.46
C ILE A 20 -6.04 -8.23 7.07
N ASN A 21 -5.52 -9.36 6.61
CA ASN A 21 -5.82 -9.91 5.29
C ASN A 21 -7.30 -10.35 5.17
N VAL A 22 -7.82 -11.04 6.19
CA VAL A 22 -9.23 -11.45 6.25
C VAL A 22 -10.15 -10.23 6.28
N ALA A 23 -9.79 -9.21 7.04
CA ALA A 23 -10.58 -7.98 7.12
C ALA A 23 -10.58 -7.23 5.78
N LEU A 24 -9.42 -7.11 5.12
CA LEU A 24 -9.33 -6.50 3.79
C LEU A 24 -10.26 -7.20 2.80
N GLU A 25 -10.22 -8.53 2.76
CA GLU A 25 -11.07 -9.31 1.86
C GLU A 25 -12.56 -9.12 2.15
N LEU A 26 -12.98 -9.17 3.42
CA LEU A 26 -14.37 -8.98 3.80
C LEU A 26 -14.86 -7.56 3.56
N PHE A 27 -14.06 -6.55 3.92
CA PHE A 27 -14.38 -5.15 3.67
C PHE A 27 -14.50 -4.85 2.18
N ALA A 28 -13.65 -5.42 1.35
CA ALA A 28 -13.68 -5.25 -0.10
C ALA A 28 -14.95 -5.88 -0.72
N ASN A 29 -15.28 -7.11 -0.33
CA ASN A 29 -16.31 -7.89 -1.00
C ASN A 29 -17.73 -7.69 -0.43
N GLN A 30 -17.85 -7.40 0.87
CA GLN A 30 -19.15 -7.23 1.55
C GLN A 30 -19.44 -5.77 1.91
N GLY A 31 -18.46 -4.89 1.82
CA GLY A 31 -18.52 -3.51 2.24
C GLY A 31 -18.01 -3.30 3.67
N TYR A 32 -17.35 -2.16 3.87
CA TYR A 32 -16.82 -1.79 5.19
C TYR A 32 -17.91 -1.70 6.25
N SER A 33 -19.00 -0.97 5.96
CA SER A 33 -20.10 -0.78 6.92
C SER A 33 -20.81 -2.08 7.27
N SER A 34 -21.01 -2.96 6.30
CA SER A 34 -21.76 -4.22 6.45
C SER A 34 -20.97 -5.34 7.16
N THR A 35 -19.64 -5.23 7.20
CA THR A 35 -18.78 -6.24 7.83
C THR A 35 -18.67 -6.01 9.33
N SER A 36 -18.89 -7.05 10.11
CA SER A 36 -18.75 -7.04 11.59
C SER A 36 -17.44 -7.69 12.06
N ILE A 37 -16.97 -7.30 13.25
CA ILE A 37 -15.83 -7.95 13.90
C ILE A 37 -16.08 -9.45 14.13
N SER A 38 -17.33 -9.85 14.35
CA SER A 38 -17.67 -11.28 14.53
C SER A 38 -17.44 -12.10 13.26
N GLN A 39 -17.83 -11.58 12.08
CA GLN A 39 -17.58 -12.23 10.79
C GLN A 39 -16.07 -12.33 10.49
N ILE A 40 -15.29 -11.29 10.83
CA ILE A 40 -13.84 -11.31 10.66
C ILE A 40 -13.21 -12.38 11.57
N ALA A 41 -13.62 -12.45 12.83
CA ALA A 41 -13.12 -13.45 13.78
C ALA A 41 -13.44 -14.87 13.32
N GLU A 42 -14.69 -15.12 12.89
CA GLU A 42 -15.14 -16.40 12.35
C GLU A 42 -14.31 -16.82 11.14
N LYS A 43 -14.15 -15.94 10.14
CA LYS A 43 -13.37 -16.22 8.93
C LYS A 43 -11.88 -16.41 9.22
N ALA A 44 -11.35 -15.73 10.25
CA ALA A 44 -9.96 -15.89 10.71
C ALA A 44 -9.77 -17.13 11.63
N ASN A 45 -10.83 -17.91 11.85
CA ASN A 45 -10.84 -19.08 12.72
C ASN A 45 -10.36 -18.78 14.15
N MET A 46 -10.91 -17.71 14.74
CA MET A 46 -10.61 -17.29 16.11
C MET A 46 -11.86 -16.79 16.85
N SER A 47 -11.81 -16.77 18.19
CA SER A 47 -12.89 -16.18 18.97
C SER A 47 -12.88 -14.64 18.82
N LYS A 48 -14.07 -14.04 18.91
CA LYS A 48 -14.23 -12.57 18.92
C LYS A 48 -13.40 -11.90 20.03
N GLY A 49 -13.33 -12.51 21.21
CA GLY A 49 -12.50 -12.02 22.32
C GLY A 49 -11.02 -12.04 22.00
N LEU A 50 -10.53 -13.07 21.31
CA LEU A 50 -9.15 -13.14 20.86
C LEU A 50 -8.84 -12.06 19.83
N LEU A 51 -9.75 -11.78 18.89
CA LEU A 51 -9.57 -10.70 17.91
C LEU A 51 -9.44 -9.34 18.60
N TYR A 52 -10.25 -9.06 19.64
CA TYR A 52 -10.14 -7.80 20.39
C TYR A 52 -8.82 -7.61 21.14
N ASN A 53 -8.03 -8.66 21.36
CA ASN A 53 -6.66 -8.53 21.88
C ASN A 53 -5.68 -7.95 20.83
N TYR A 54 -6.03 -8.02 19.54
CA TYR A 54 -5.24 -7.46 18.44
C TYR A 54 -5.72 -6.10 17.94
N PHE A 55 -7.04 -5.92 17.89
CA PHE A 55 -7.67 -4.71 17.36
C PHE A 55 -8.90 -4.34 18.17
N LYS A 56 -8.94 -3.10 18.66
CA LYS A 56 -10.01 -2.63 19.56
C LYS A 56 -11.27 -2.24 18.81
N SER A 57 -11.16 -1.92 17.51
CA SER A 57 -12.31 -1.51 16.71
C SER A 57 -12.12 -1.87 15.23
N LYS A 58 -13.18 -1.72 14.46
CA LYS A 58 -13.17 -1.87 13.00
C LYS A 58 -12.36 -0.77 12.32
N GLU A 59 -12.37 0.43 12.89
CA GLU A 59 -11.58 1.58 12.46
C GLU A 59 -10.07 1.30 12.64
N GLU A 60 -9.67 0.73 13.79
CA GLU A 60 -8.25 0.35 14.02
C GLU A 60 -7.80 -0.69 13.00
N LEU A 61 -8.69 -1.59 12.61
CA LEU A 61 -8.42 -2.59 11.58
C LEU A 61 -8.26 -1.94 10.19
N LEU A 62 -9.12 -0.99 9.84
CA LEU A 62 -9.00 -0.19 8.62
C LEU A 62 -7.68 0.58 8.60
N HIS A 63 -7.33 1.23 9.71
CA HIS A 63 -6.03 1.89 9.86
C HIS A 63 -4.86 0.95 9.61
N ALA A 64 -4.92 -0.26 10.16
CA ALA A 64 -3.86 -1.24 9.98
C ALA A 64 -3.72 -1.71 8.53
N ILE A 65 -4.82 -1.84 7.79
CA ILE A 65 -4.83 -2.17 6.36
C ILE A 65 -4.13 -1.05 5.57
N ILE A 66 -4.54 0.20 5.76
CA ILE A 66 -3.97 1.36 5.05
C ILE A 66 -2.49 1.53 5.40
N SER A 67 -2.14 1.46 6.69
CA SER A 67 -0.75 1.58 7.15
C SER A 67 0.15 0.46 6.61
N LYS A 68 -0.37 -0.77 6.45
CA LYS A 68 0.36 -1.88 5.82
C LYS A 68 0.72 -1.54 4.38
N SER A 69 -0.24 -1.03 3.60
CA SER A 69 -0.02 -0.67 2.20
C SER A 69 1.02 0.46 2.06
N ILE A 70 0.88 1.54 2.83
CA ILE A 70 1.84 2.65 2.83
C ILE A 70 3.23 2.17 3.25
N THR A 71 3.33 1.40 4.33
CA THR A 71 4.62 0.87 4.82
C THR A 71 5.27 -0.06 3.79
N GLY A 72 4.49 -0.89 3.10
CA GLY A 72 4.98 -1.75 2.03
C GLY A 72 5.61 -0.93 0.90
N MET A 73 4.91 0.12 0.45
CA MET A 73 5.41 1.03 -0.58
C MET A 73 6.69 1.76 -0.14
N MET A 74 6.74 2.21 1.12
CA MET A 74 7.92 2.91 1.64
C MET A 74 9.16 2.01 1.74
N ARG A 75 8.99 0.73 2.05
CA ARG A 75 10.11 -0.23 2.02
C ARG A 75 10.65 -0.51 0.63
N MET A 76 9.86 -0.26 -0.41
CA MET A 76 10.32 -0.39 -1.79
C MET A 76 11.14 0.82 -2.22
N ILE A 77 10.82 2.02 -1.72
CA ILE A 77 11.46 3.28 -2.14
C ILE A 77 12.65 3.68 -1.24
N ASP A 78 12.67 3.24 0.02
CA ASP A 78 13.69 3.53 1.02
C ASP A 78 14.01 2.23 1.79
N PRO A 79 14.69 1.26 1.13
CA PRO A 79 14.95 -0.05 1.73
C PRO A 79 15.99 0.02 2.86
N ASN A 80 16.92 0.99 2.82
CA ASN A 80 17.96 1.21 3.81
C ASN A 80 17.47 2.04 5.02
N ASN A 81 16.26 2.66 4.90
CA ASN A 81 15.58 3.44 5.93
C ASN A 81 16.39 4.67 6.41
N ASP A 82 17.16 5.28 5.50
CA ASP A 82 17.91 6.51 5.79
C ASP A 82 17.11 7.81 5.55
N ASN A 83 15.90 7.68 4.98
CA ASN A 83 14.95 8.74 4.63
C ASN A 83 15.42 9.64 3.47
N ILE A 84 16.31 9.13 2.66
CA ILE A 84 16.79 9.78 1.44
C ILE A 84 16.44 8.84 0.28
N ILE A 85 15.88 9.37 -0.79
CA ILE A 85 15.66 8.61 -2.02
C ILE A 85 16.82 8.90 -2.96
N SER A 86 17.63 7.91 -3.26
CA SER A 86 18.66 7.95 -4.30
C SER A 86 18.06 7.67 -5.68
N ASP A 87 18.82 7.95 -6.75
CA ASP A 87 18.40 7.64 -8.13
C ASP A 87 18.25 6.13 -8.35
N GLU A 88 19.15 5.34 -7.75
CA GLU A 88 19.14 3.88 -7.81
C GLU A 88 17.89 3.32 -7.14
N GLU A 89 17.62 3.72 -5.90
CA GLU A 89 16.42 3.31 -5.17
C GLU A 89 15.13 3.72 -5.91
N ALA A 90 15.11 4.90 -6.51
CA ALA A 90 13.97 5.34 -7.30
C ALA A 90 13.76 4.50 -8.57
N LEU A 91 14.82 4.02 -9.23
CA LEU A 91 14.72 3.09 -10.36
C LEU A 91 14.27 1.70 -9.91
N ASP A 92 14.86 1.18 -8.85
CA ASP A 92 14.52 -0.12 -8.28
C ASP A 92 13.08 -0.16 -7.76
N PHE A 93 12.59 0.97 -7.22
CA PHE A 93 11.20 1.10 -6.83
C PHE A 93 10.22 0.74 -7.94
N PHE A 94 10.47 1.19 -9.18
CA PHE A 94 9.59 0.82 -10.29
C PHE A 94 9.61 -0.67 -10.57
N ASP A 95 10.78 -1.32 -10.54
CA ASP A 95 10.88 -2.76 -10.75
C ASP A 95 10.14 -3.55 -9.66
N LEU A 96 10.35 -3.19 -8.39
CA LEU A 96 9.69 -3.81 -7.25
C LEU A 96 8.18 -3.53 -7.26
N PHE A 97 7.75 -2.31 -7.59
CA PHE A 97 6.34 -1.94 -7.66
C PHE A 97 5.60 -2.75 -8.71
N PHE A 98 6.12 -2.82 -9.94
CA PHE A 98 5.49 -3.57 -11.03
C PHE A 98 5.51 -5.07 -10.77
N SER A 99 6.60 -5.62 -10.24
CA SER A 99 6.68 -7.02 -9.82
C SER A 99 5.66 -7.33 -8.72
N THR A 100 5.57 -6.48 -7.70
CA THR A 100 4.60 -6.65 -6.61
C THR A 100 3.17 -6.56 -7.10
N MET A 101 2.87 -5.65 -8.01
CA MET A 101 1.55 -5.52 -8.65
C MET A 101 1.17 -6.80 -9.40
N LYS A 102 2.07 -7.36 -10.20
CA LYS A 102 1.86 -8.63 -10.94
C LYS A 102 1.61 -9.80 -9.98
N ASN A 103 2.35 -9.88 -8.87
CA ASN A 103 2.30 -11.01 -7.95
C ASN A 103 1.17 -10.91 -6.90
N ASN A 104 0.62 -9.72 -6.62
CA ASN A 104 -0.36 -9.49 -5.56
C ASN A 104 -1.67 -8.88 -6.10
N THR A 105 -2.09 -9.26 -7.30
CA THR A 105 -3.26 -8.70 -8.00
C THR A 105 -4.53 -8.75 -7.15
N VAL A 106 -4.79 -9.86 -6.47
CA VAL A 106 -5.99 -10.04 -5.64
C VAL A 106 -5.98 -9.10 -4.42
N GLU A 107 -4.84 -8.98 -3.71
CA GLU A 107 -4.72 -8.08 -2.57
C GLU A 107 -4.88 -6.63 -3.01
N MET A 108 -4.27 -6.23 -4.12
CA MET A 108 -4.41 -4.88 -4.69
C MET A 108 -5.84 -4.59 -5.14
N LYS A 109 -6.51 -5.54 -5.77
CA LYS A 109 -7.93 -5.40 -6.15
C LYS A 109 -8.80 -5.15 -4.93
N ASN A 110 -8.65 -5.96 -3.88
CA ASN A 110 -9.38 -5.79 -2.63
C ASN A 110 -9.07 -4.43 -1.97
N TYR A 111 -7.82 -3.97 -2.03
CA TYR A 111 -7.43 -2.67 -1.51
C TYR A 111 -8.11 -1.52 -2.26
N PHE A 112 -8.18 -1.57 -3.60
CA PHE A 112 -8.90 -0.57 -4.38
C PHE A 112 -10.40 -0.63 -4.11
N GLN A 113 -11.01 -1.81 -4.10
CA GLN A 113 -12.43 -1.97 -3.77
C GLN A 113 -12.79 -1.41 -2.39
N LEU A 114 -11.91 -1.59 -1.40
CA LEU A 114 -12.08 -1.02 -0.07
C LEU A 114 -11.95 0.51 -0.09
N THR A 115 -10.85 1.02 -0.64
CA THR A 115 -10.50 2.44 -0.53
C THR A 115 -11.40 3.37 -1.34
N PHE A 116 -12.13 2.86 -2.31
CA PHE A 116 -13.13 3.62 -3.09
C PHE A 116 -14.55 3.58 -2.51
N GLN A 117 -14.80 2.88 -1.41
CA GLN A 117 -16.11 2.95 -0.73
C GLN A 117 -16.32 4.34 -0.15
N PRO A 118 -17.52 4.96 -0.33
CA PRO A 118 -17.76 6.36 0.09
C PRO A 118 -17.46 6.63 1.56
N GLU A 119 -17.86 5.71 2.45
CA GLU A 119 -17.58 5.81 3.87
C GLU A 119 -16.09 5.72 4.20
N VAL A 120 -15.33 4.90 3.47
CA VAL A 120 -13.88 4.77 3.65
C VAL A 120 -13.17 6.01 3.13
N LEU A 121 -13.59 6.53 1.96
CA LEU A 121 -13.06 7.79 1.43
C LEU A 121 -13.27 8.95 2.41
N LYS A 122 -14.45 9.04 3.05
CA LYS A 122 -14.73 10.05 4.06
C LYS A 122 -13.78 9.91 5.26
N LEU A 123 -13.63 8.71 5.81
CA LEU A 123 -12.71 8.44 6.91
C LEU A 123 -11.27 8.80 6.54
N LEU A 124 -10.82 8.48 5.32
CA LEU A 124 -9.48 8.84 4.84
C LEU A 124 -9.29 10.35 4.70
N ALA A 125 -10.32 11.09 4.30
CA ALA A 125 -10.27 12.54 4.16
C ALA A 125 -10.27 13.27 5.52
N GLU A 126 -10.93 12.70 6.54
CA GLU A 126 -11.09 13.33 7.89
C GLU A 126 -9.85 13.23 8.78
N GLY A 127 -8.76 12.59 8.35
CA GLY A 127 -7.54 12.71 9.13
C GLY A 127 -6.68 11.48 9.31
N TYR A 128 -6.48 10.69 8.26
CA TYR A 128 -5.51 9.57 8.29
C TYR A 128 -4.06 9.97 8.07
N THR A 129 -3.73 11.27 8.13
CA THR A 129 -2.34 11.75 8.09
C THR A 129 -1.68 11.62 9.44
N THR A 130 -0.79 10.66 9.59
CA THR A 130 0.07 10.53 10.76
C THR A 130 1.35 11.37 10.57
N LYS A 131 2.09 11.67 11.67
CA LYS A 131 3.45 12.26 11.58
C LYS A 131 4.39 11.45 10.66
N ARG A 132 4.14 10.17 10.53
CA ARG A 132 4.86 9.26 9.65
C ARG A 132 4.56 9.52 8.18
N ASP A 133 3.30 9.82 7.85
CA ASP A 133 2.90 10.11 6.47
C ASP A 133 3.47 11.44 6.00
N SER A 134 3.59 12.44 6.89
CA SER A 134 4.25 13.71 6.57
C SER A 134 5.75 13.53 6.27
N LYS A 135 6.43 12.65 6.99
CA LYS A 135 7.84 12.32 6.73
C LYS A 135 8.04 11.72 5.33
N TYR A 136 7.18 10.80 4.92
CA TYR A 136 7.25 10.21 3.58
C TYR A 136 6.98 11.25 2.49
N ALA A 137 6.01 12.15 2.71
CA ALA A 137 5.77 13.24 1.79
C ALA A 137 7.01 14.15 1.63
N GLU A 138 7.72 14.44 2.72
CA GLU A 138 8.96 15.22 2.70
C GLU A 138 10.08 14.53 1.91
N MET A 139 10.24 13.21 2.03
CA MET A 139 11.23 12.46 1.25
C MET A 139 11.00 12.61 -0.26
N PHE A 140 9.75 12.44 -0.72
CA PHE A 140 9.41 12.64 -2.12
C PHE A 140 9.58 14.09 -2.56
N ILE A 141 9.19 15.06 -1.73
CA ILE A 141 9.39 16.49 -2.02
C ILE A 141 10.88 16.76 -2.23
N ASN A 142 11.73 16.35 -1.29
CA ASN A 142 13.17 16.56 -1.35
C ASN A 142 13.80 15.91 -2.59
N PHE A 143 13.35 14.70 -2.96
CA PHE A 143 13.81 14.00 -4.15
C PHE A 143 13.50 14.77 -5.44
N PHE A 144 12.26 15.27 -5.59
CA PHE A 144 11.84 15.98 -6.79
C PHE A 144 12.28 17.45 -6.80
N GLU A 145 12.46 18.10 -5.66
CA GLU A 145 12.97 19.48 -5.59
C GLU A 145 14.40 19.60 -6.13
N LYS A 146 15.25 18.61 -5.88
CA LYS A 146 16.61 18.57 -6.46
C LYS A 146 16.60 18.52 -8.00
N ARG A 147 15.56 17.94 -8.61
CA ARG A 147 15.45 17.73 -10.08
C ARG A 147 14.59 18.76 -10.79
N SER A 148 13.61 19.26 -10.12
CA SER A 148 12.59 20.15 -10.70
C SER A 148 11.98 21.05 -9.63
N PRO A 149 12.74 22.05 -9.12
CA PRO A 149 12.35 22.85 -7.96
C PRO A 149 10.97 23.50 -8.09
N LYS A 150 10.65 24.00 -9.31
CA LYS A 150 9.37 24.69 -9.58
C LYS A 150 8.16 23.76 -9.65
N ASN A 151 8.36 22.46 -9.90
CA ASN A 151 7.27 21.51 -10.22
C ASN A 151 7.30 20.25 -9.35
N ALA A 152 8.08 20.20 -8.26
CA ALA A 152 8.23 19.00 -7.42
C ALA A 152 6.89 18.40 -6.99
N ARG A 153 5.99 19.22 -6.44
CA ARG A 153 4.66 18.77 -5.99
C ARG A 153 3.78 18.25 -7.13
N LEU A 154 3.85 18.88 -8.30
CA LEU A 154 3.12 18.40 -9.48
C LEU A 154 3.66 17.06 -9.99
N LYS A 155 4.99 16.87 -9.95
CA LYS A 155 5.62 15.59 -10.31
C LYS A 155 5.22 14.48 -9.35
N ILE A 156 5.16 14.75 -8.04
CA ILE A 156 4.68 13.79 -7.05
C ILE A 156 3.22 13.43 -7.30
N LEU A 157 2.36 14.43 -7.50
CA LEU A 157 0.95 14.19 -7.78
C LEU A 157 0.78 13.36 -9.06
N ASN A 158 1.53 13.68 -10.11
CA ASN A 158 1.49 12.95 -11.36
C ASN A 158 1.97 11.49 -11.16
N LEU A 159 3.11 11.27 -10.48
CA LEU A 159 3.61 9.94 -10.18
C LEU A 159 2.57 9.09 -9.43
N ILE A 160 2.02 9.61 -8.34
CA ILE A 160 1.01 8.90 -7.53
C ILE A 160 -0.23 8.58 -8.37
N SER A 161 -0.74 9.56 -9.12
CA SER A 161 -1.92 9.38 -9.97
C SER A 161 -1.68 8.36 -11.08
N THR A 162 -0.50 8.42 -11.70
CA THR A 162 -0.10 7.49 -12.77
C THR A 162 0.02 6.05 -12.24
N LEU A 163 0.75 5.84 -11.15
CA LEU A 163 0.92 4.50 -10.56
C LEU A 163 -0.42 3.94 -10.08
N LYS A 164 -1.22 4.74 -9.39
CA LYS A 164 -2.56 4.34 -8.93
C LYS A 164 -3.49 3.99 -10.09
N GLY A 165 -3.56 4.87 -11.10
CA GLY A 165 -4.42 4.69 -12.26
C GLY A 165 -4.04 3.45 -13.06
N PHE A 166 -2.76 3.26 -13.34
CA PHE A 166 -2.27 2.08 -14.03
C PHE A 166 -2.54 0.79 -13.24
N SER A 167 -2.20 0.77 -11.95
CA SER A 167 -2.45 -0.40 -11.10
C SER A 167 -3.92 -0.77 -11.04
N MET A 168 -4.81 0.22 -10.93
CA MET A 168 -6.24 -0.01 -10.94
C MET A 168 -6.69 -0.65 -12.26
N GLN A 169 -6.28 -0.10 -13.40
CA GLN A 169 -6.60 -0.68 -14.71
C GLN A 169 -6.07 -2.11 -14.82
N TYR A 170 -4.82 -2.34 -14.44
CA TYR A 170 -4.18 -3.65 -14.51
C TYR A 170 -4.91 -4.72 -13.66
N VAL A 171 -5.26 -4.40 -12.41
CA VAL A 171 -5.88 -5.41 -11.52
C VAL A 171 -7.36 -5.68 -11.82
N PHE A 172 -8.07 -4.75 -12.51
CA PHE A 172 -9.48 -4.94 -12.87
C PHE A 172 -9.69 -5.45 -14.28
N ALA A 173 -8.71 -5.28 -15.17
CA ALA A 173 -8.79 -5.66 -16.58
C ALA A 173 -7.42 -6.11 -17.11
N PRO A 174 -6.79 -7.15 -16.50
CA PRO A 174 -5.43 -7.57 -16.84
C PRO A 174 -5.30 -8.05 -18.30
N GLU A 175 -6.38 -8.49 -18.92
CA GLU A 175 -6.44 -8.97 -20.30
C GLU A 175 -6.05 -7.91 -21.35
N PHE A 176 -6.07 -6.64 -20.99
CA PHE A 176 -5.64 -5.54 -21.88
C PHE A 176 -4.13 -5.25 -21.80
N PHE A 177 -3.38 -5.94 -20.94
CA PHE A 177 -1.98 -5.64 -20.67
C PHE A 177 -1.10 -6.87 -20.91
N SER A 178 -0.41 -6.92 -22.07
CA SER A 178 0.64 -7.91 -22.26
C SER A 178 1.85 -7.61 -21.38
N ASP A 179 2.67 -8.61 -21.09
CA ASP A 179 3.89 -8.42 -20.31
C ASP A 179 4.84 -7.42 -20.96
N GLU A 180 4.96 -7.44 -22.30
CA GLU A 180 5.78 -6.51 -23.06
C GLU A 180 5.28 -5.07 -22.90
N LEU A 181 3.96 -4.85 -22.92
CA LEU A 181 3.38 -3.51 -22.72
C LEU A 181 3.64 -3.01 -21.30
N VAL A 182 3.49 -3.88 -20.30
CA VAL A 182 3.75 -3.52 -18.89
C VAL A 182 5.21 -3.17 -18.68
N ASP A 183 6.14 -3.93 -19.24
CA ASP A 183 7.57 -3.68 -19.11
C ASP A 183 8.00 -2.43 -19.89
N ALA A 184 7.47 -2.20 -21.08
CA ALA A 184 7.70 -0.96 -21.85
C ALA A 184 7.18 0.27 -21.09
N TYR A 185 6.00 0.17 -20.49
CA TYR A 185 5.42 1.26 -19.69
C TYR A 185 6.23 1.56 -18.42
N LYS A 186 6.72 0.53 -17.74
CA LYS A 186 7.64 0.68 -16.60
C LYS A 186 8.89 1.49 -16.99
N GLU A 187 9.56 1.11 -18.09
CA GLU A 187 10.75 1.83 -18.57
C GLU A 187 10.43 3.26 -19.02
N TYR A 188 9.27 3.47 -19.63
CA TYR A 188 8.80 4.82 -19.94
C TYR A 188 8.68 5.69 -18.67
N LEU A 189 8.07 5.14 -17.59
CA LEU A 189 7.93 5.87 -16.33
C LEU A 189 9.28 6.17 -15.65
N LYS A 190 10.23 5.23 -15.68
CA LYS A 190 11.61 5.48 -15.22
C LYS A 190 12.25 6.66 -15.94
N ASN A 191 12.06 6.74 -17.26
CA ASN A 191 12.59 7.84 -18.06
C ASN A 191 11.91 9.18 -17.70
N VAL A 192 10.57 9.19 -17.61
CA VAL A 192 9.79 10.42 -17.33
C VAL A 192 10.07 10.98 -15.93
N PHE A 193 10.17 10.10 -14.93
CA PHE A 193 10.23 10.55 -13.53
C PHE A 193 11.64 10.62 -12.96
N ILE A 194 12.56 9.78 -13.44
CA ILE A 194 13.88 9.64 -12.81
C ILE A 194 15.01 10.12 -13.75
N ARG A 195 15.13 9.54 -14.94
CA ARG A 195 16.27 9.83 -15.85
C ARG A 195 16.17 11.19 -16.51
N GLY A 196 14.97 11.75 -16.60
CA GLY A 196 14.68 12.95 -17.40
C GLY A 196 14.52 12.59 -18.89
N THR A 197 13.47 13.12 -19.52
CA THR A 197 13.38 13.08 -20.98
C THR A 197 14.40 14.11 -21.51
N ASN A 198 15.41 13.66 -22.25
CA ASN A 198 16.12 14.53 -23.15
C ASN A 198 15.11 14.89 -24.26
N GLU A 199 14.34 15.97 -24.06
CA GLU A 199 13.71 16.71 -25.13
C GLU A 199 14.70 17.68 -25.74
#